data_814f0dcc39b9131d3d037380270ca840
#
_entry.id   814f0dcc39b9131d3d037380270ca840
#
_cell.length_a   1.000
_cell.length_b   1.000
_cell.length_c   1.000
_cell.angle_alpha   90.00
_cell.angle_beta   90.00
_cell.angle_gamma   90.00
#
_symmetry.space_group_name_H-M   'P 1'
#
loop_
_entity.id
_entity.type
_entity.pdbx_description
1 polymer ?
#
loop_
_entity_poly.entity_id
_entity_poly.type
_entity_poly.pdbx_seq_one_letter_code
_entity_poly.pdbx_strand_id
1 'polypeptide(L)'
;VWSADVFQVNATEGRLHQFNGSDDFFRIFGVEADWESVNACERFEEIINIQAMGLAKRLVHTGMDHVVIGVSGGLDSTLALLICKRVFDKLQLNPCGIIGLSMPGFGTTGRTRNNAECLMKALGVTIRHIDIKSVCLQHFKDIGHPQEEYDIVFENAQARERTQILMDVANQTNGMVIGTGDMSELALG
;
A
#
# COMPACT_ATOMS: atom_id res chain seq x y z
N VAL A 1 5.37 -14.27 -1.54
CA VAL A 1 5.34 -13.09 -0.66
C VAL A 1 6.48 -12.21 -1.09
N TRP A 2 6.19 -11.20 -1.87
CA TRP A 2 7.17 -10.27 -2.44
C TRP A 2 7.03 -8.96 -1.69
N SER A 3 8.11 -8.49 -1.09
CA SER A 3 8.07 -7.29 -0.29
C SER A 3 8.26 -6.04 -1.16
N ALA A 4 7.70 -4.95 -0.71
CA ALA A 4 7.93 -3.63 -1.27
C ALA A 4 9.39 -3.17 -1.15
N ASP A 5 10.19 -3.84 -0.31
CA ASP A 5 11.62 -3.54 -0.12
C ASP A 5 12.40 -3.56 -1.43
N VAL A 6 12.09 -4.49 -2.34
CA VAL A 6 12.71 -4.54 -3.66
C VAL A 6 12.42 -3.27 -4.46
N PHE A 7 11.24 -2.68 -4.27
CA PHE A 7 10.83 -1.46 -4.95
C PHE A 7 11.28 -0.19 -4.23
N GLN A 8 11.36 -0.21 -2.89
CA GLN A 8 11.86 0.92 -2.10
C GLN A 8 13.34 1.19 -2.40
N VAL A 9 14.16 0.16 -2.42
CA VAL A 9 15.59 0.28 -2.76
C VAL A 9 15.75 0.87 -4.16
N ASN A 10 14.94 0.43 -5.11
CA ASN A 10 14.96 0.94 -6.48
C ASN A 10 14.47 2.38 -6.59
N ALA A 11 13.46 2.78 -5.83
CA ALA A 11 12.91 4.13 -5.86
C ALA A 11 13.80 5.15 -5.16
N THR A 12 14.49 4.75 -4.10
CA THR A 12 15.36 5.64 -3.33
C THR A 12 16.62 6.02 -4.09
N GLU A 13 17.14 5.13 -4.92
CA GLU A 13 18.34 5.36 -5.73
C GLU A 13 18.06 5.96 -7.11
N GLY A 14 16.81 5.98 -7.57
CA GLY A 14 16.39 6.61 -8.83
C GLY A 14 16.99 5.99 -10.10
N ARG A 15 17.56 4.77 -10.03
CA ARG A 15 18.27 4.12 -11.13
C ARG A 15 18.02 2.62 -11.14
N LEU A 16 17.09 2.18 -11.97
CA LEU A 16 16.83 0.76 -12.24
C LEU A 16 18.06 -0.03 -12.74
N HIS A 17 19.09 0.65 -13.26
CA HIS A 17 20.30 0.04 -13.81
C HIS A 17 21.55 0.20 -12.93
N GLN A 18 21.42 0.63 -11.68
CA GLN A 18 22.51 0.63 -10.70
C GLN A 18 22.21 -0.29 -9.50
N PHE A 19 21.51 -1.36 -9.71
CA PHE A 19 21.60 -2.49 -8.83
C PHE A 19 22.98 -3.13 -9.05
N ASN A 20 23.97 -2.68 -8.28
CA ASN A 20 25.19 -3.49 -8.07
C ASN A 20 24.87 -4.75 -7.27
N GLY A 21 23.62 -5.04 -7.11
CA GLY A 21 23.03 -6.12 -6.37
C GLY A 21 22.42 -7.19 -7.27
N SER A 22 22.88 -7.35 -8.51
CA SER A 22 22.54 -8.58 -9.24
C SER A 22 22.76 -9.80 -8.36
N ASP A 23 23.89 -9.86 -7.65
CA ASP A 23 24.21 -10.94 -6.73
C ASP A 23 23.27 -10.98 -5.51
N ASP A 24 22.87 -9.84 -4.96
CA ASP A 24 21.94 -9.79 -3.81
C ASP A 24 20.51 -10.11 -4.22
N PHE A 25 20.06 -9.62 -5.36
CA PHE A 25 18.75 -9.97 -5.92
C PHE A 25 18.65 -11.47 -6.21
N PHE A 26 19.65 -12.04 -6.88
CA PHE A 26 19.68 -13.47 -7.20
C PHE A 26 19.89 -14.35 -5.99
N ARG A 27 20.63 -13.88 -4.98
CA ARG A 27 20.80 -14.55 -3.70
C ARG A 27 19.50 -14.63 -2.89
N ILE A 28 18.69 -13.57 -2.92
CA ILE A 28 17.39 -13.52 -2.24
C ILE A 28 16.36 -14.41 -2.96
N PHE A 29 16.39 -14.45 -4.31
CA PHE A 29 15.39 -15.16 -5.10
C PHE A 29 15.85 -16.52 -5.62
N GLY A 30 17.10 -16.92 -5.36
CA GLY A 30 17.64 -18.21 -5.79
C GLY A 30 17.72 -18.40 -7.31
N VAL A 31 17.80 -17.33 -8.05
CA VAL A 31 17.86 -17.33 -9.51
C VAL A 31 19.27 -16.98 -9.97
N GLU A 32 20.05 -17.96 -10.37
CA GLU A 32 21.30 -17.75 -11.13
C GLU A 32 20.93 -17.36 -12.57
N ALA A 33 20.79 -16.08 -12.82
CA ALA A 33 20.60 -15.55 -14.17
C ALA A 33 21.52 -14.37 -14.40
N ASP A 34 22.10 -14.30 -15.57
CA ASP A 34 22.87 -13.16 -16.01
C ASP A 34 21.93 -11.95 -16.12
N TRP A 35 22.19 -10.90 -15.34
CA TRP A 35 21.34 -9.71 -15.28
C TRP A 35 21.15 -9.06 -16.66
N GLU A 36 22.17 -9.08 -17.51
CA GLU A 36 22.12 -8.53 -18.86
C GLU A 36 21.16 -9.29 -19.78
N SER A 37 20.88 -10.55 -19.47
CA SER A 37 19.99 -11.42 -20.25
C SER A 37 18.54 -11.39 -19.76
N VAL A 38 18.27 -10.85 -18.57
CA VAL A 38 16.91 -10.78 -18.00
C VAL A 38 16.21 -9.51 -18.48
N ASN A 39 15.15 -9.67 -19.26
CA ASN A 39 14.28 -8.54 -19.59
C ASN A 39 13.58 -8.03 -18.33
N ALA A 40 14.06 -6.90 -17.79
CA ALA A 40 13.52 -6.30 -16.57
C ALA A 40 12.00 -6.06 -16.64
N CYS A 41 11.48 -5.73 -17.82
CA CYS A 41 10.04 -5.52 -18.03
C CYS A 41 9.25 -6.83 -17.88
N GLU A 42 9.73 -7.93 -18.42
CA GLU A 42 9.08 -9.25 -18.30
C GLU A 42 9.06 -9.71 -16.86
N ARG A 43 10.16 -9.51 -16.13
CA ARG A 43 10.26 -9.86 -14.73
C ARG A 43 9.33 -9.03 -13.85
N PHE A 44 9.22 -7.74 -14.13
CA PHE A 44 8.28 -6.85 -13.47
C PHE A 44 6.83 -7.29 -13.68
N GLU A 45 6.48 -7.61 -14.91
CA GLU A 45 5.14 -8.11 -15.27
C GLU A 45 4.84 -9.43 -14.56
N GLU A 46 5.81 -10.34 -14.47
CA GLU A 46 5.66 -11.61 -13.74
C GLU A 46 5.36 -11.37 -12.26
N ILE A 47 6.12 -10.51 -11.58
CA ILE A 47 5.94 -10.18 -10.15
C ILE A 47 4.55 -9.59 -9.91
N ILE A 48 4.15 -8.59 -10.70
CA ILE A 48 2.83 -7.96 -10.59
C ILE A 48 1.72 -8.99 -10.86
N ASN A 49 1.91 -9.87 -11.83
CA ASN A 49 0.94 -10.91 -12.14
C ASN A 49 0.77 -11.91 -10.99
N ILE A 50 1.85 -12.32 -10.32
CA ILE A 50 1.79 -13.23 -9.17
C ILE A 50 0.96 -12.58 -8.05
N GLN A 51 1.24 -11.33 -7.71
CA GLN A 51 0.50 -10.59 -6.68
C GLN A 51 -0.97 -10.40 -7.08
N ALA A 52 -1.22 -10.00 -8.32
CA ALA A 52 -2.58 -9.82 -8.83
C ALA A 52 -3.38 -11.13 -8.82
N MET A 53 -2.78 -12.26 -9.19
CA MET A 53 -3.44 -13.57 -9.15
C MET A 53 -3.77 -14.01 -7.72
N GLY A 54 -2.88 -13.71 -6.77
CA GLY A 54 -3.13 -13.98 -5.35
C GLY A 54 -4.37 -13.23 -4.84
N LEU A 55 -4.47 -11.93 -5.13
CA LEU A 55 -5.62 -11.11 -4.76
C LEU A 55 -6.88 -11.53 -5.52
N ALA A 56 -6.79 -11.76 -6.83
CA ALA A 56 -7.92 -12.22 -7.64
C ALA A 56 -8.53 -13.51 -7.09
N LYS A 57 -7.69 -14.49 -6.73
CA LYS A 57 -8.14 -15.75 -6.13
C LYS A 57 -8.87 -15.51 -4.80
N ARG A 58 -8.44 -14.56 -3.98
CA ARG A 58 -9.11 -14.21 -2.72
C ARG A 58 -10.48 -13.61 -2.97
N LEU A 59 -10.58 -12.62 -3.87
CA LEU A 59 -11.86 -11.98 -4.20
C LEU A 59 -12.87 -12.97 -4.77
N VAL A 60 -12.46 -13.83 -5.70
CA VAL A 60 -13.32 -14.87 -6.25
C VAL A 60 -13.77 -15.87 -5.19
N HIS A 61 -12.87 -16.28 -4.29
CA HIS A 61 -13.20 -17.24 -3.22
C HIS A 61 -14.18 -16.66 -2.20
N THR A 62 -14.03 -15.38 -1.84
CA THR A 62 -14.91 -14.72 -0.87
C THR A 62 -16.19 -14.17 -1.47
N GLY A 63 -16.26 -14.06 -2.81
CA GLY A 63 -17.36 -13.41 -3.51
C GLY A 63 -17.42 -11.90 -3.30
N MET A 64 -16.32 -11.28 -2.84
CA MET A 64 -16.24 -9.83 -2.63
C MET A 64 -15.91 -9.11 -3.93
N ASP A 65 -16.54 -7.97 -4.16
CA ASP A 65 -16.35 -7.08 -5.30
C ASP A 65 -15.86 -5.68 -4.91
N HIS A 66 -15.55 -5.50 -3.62
CA HIS A 66 -14.97 -4.27 -3.07
C HIS A 66 -13.66 -4.55 -2.36
N VAL A 67 -12.73 -3.60 -2.49
CA VAL A 67 -11.49 -3.55 -1.71
C VAL A 67 -11.29 -2.17 -1.10
N VAL A 68 -10.73 -2.12 0.09
CA VAL A 68 -10.44 -0.87 0.81
C VAL A 68 -8.94 -0.77 1.04
N ILE A 69 -8.34 0.34 0.65
CA ILE A 69 -6.89 0.55 0.74
C ILE A 69 -6.56 1.95 1.25
N GLY A 70 -5.63 2.04 2.20
CA GLY A 70 -5.07 3.32 2.62
C GLY A 70 -4.03 3.82 1.62
N VAL A 71 -4.25 4.99 1.04
CA VAL A 71 -3.33 5.57 0.04
C VAL A 71 -2.64 6.78 0.64
N SER A 72 -1.39 6.59 1.07
CA SER A 72 -0.56 7.64 1.66
C SER A 72 0.10 8.55 0.62
N GLY A 73 0.24 8.09 -0.62
CA GLY A 73 1.04 8.70 -1.67
C GLY A 73 2.51 8.24 -1.66
N GLY A 74 2.86 7.27 -0.80
CA GLY A 74 4.13 6.54 -0.83
C GLY A 74 4.12 5.42 -1.87
N LEU A 75 5.29 4.83 -2.10
CA LEU A 75 5.50 3.82 -3.13
C LEU A 75 4.66 2.56 -2.88
N ASP A 76 4.64 2.06 -1.64
CA ASP A 76 3.99 0.81 -1.27
C ASP A 76 2.48 0.86 -1.50
N SER A 77 1.85 1.93 -1.00
CA SER A 77 0.42 2.15 -1.22
C SER A 77 0.08 2.39 -2.71
N THR A 78 0.99 2.99 -3.46
CA THR A 78 0.85 3.17 -4.92
C THR A 78 0.89 1.83 -5.63
N LEU A 79 1.87 0.99 -5.34
CA LEU A 79 2.00 -0.34 -5.93
C LEU A 79 0.79 -1.21 -5.59
N ALA A 80 0.39 -1.25 -4.33
CA ALA A 80 -0.79 -2.02 -3.90
C ALA A 80 -2.07 -1.56 -4.62
N LEU A 81 -2.25 -0.25 -4.81
CA LEU A 81 -3.37 0.31 -5.56
C LEU A 81 -3.36 -0.10 -7.04
N LEU A 82 -2.18 -0.08 -7.69
CA LEU A 82 -2.03 -0.54 -9.08
C LEU A 82 -2.33 -2.03 -9.23
N ILE A 83 -1.93 -2.84 -8.26
CA ILE A 83 -2.27 -4.28 -8.22
C ILE A 83 -3.78 -4.47 -8.08
N CYS A 84 -4.45 -3.72 -7.19
CA CYS A 84 -5.91 -3.75 -7.07
C CYS A 84 -6.58 -3.41 -8.41
N LYS A 85 -6.13 -2.33 -9.07
CA LYS A 85 -6.67 -1.94 -10.37
C LYS A 85 -6.50 -3.03 -11.42
N ARG A 86 -5.32 -3.64 -11.52
CA ARG A 86 -5.05 -4.75 -12.44
C ARG A 86 -5.95 -5.97 -12.19
N VAL A 87 -6.23 -6.28 -10.92
CA VAL A 87 -7.14 -7.36 -10.54
C VAL A 87 -8.57 -7.06 -10.97
N PHE A 88 -9.04 -5.84 -10.71
CA PHE A 88 -10.38 -5.41 -11.09
C PHE A 88 -10.58 -5.45 -12.59
N ASP A 89 -9.59 -5.00 -13.37
CA ASP A 89 -9.63 -5.08 -14.84
C ASP A 89 -9.66 -6.55 -15.31
N LYS A 90 -8.86 -7.42 -14.70
CA LYS A 90 -8.79 -8.84 -15.05
C LYS A 90 -10.08 -9.59 -14.72
N LEU A 91 -10.72 -9.26 -13.61
CA LEU A 91 -12.00 -9.84 -13.18
C LEU A 91 -13.22 -9.12 -13.76
N GLN A 92 -13.01 -8.08 -14.56
CA GLN A 92 -14.05 -7.22 -15.13
C GLN A 92 -14.97 -6.60 -14.06
N LEU A 93 -14.40 -6.28 -12.88
CA LEU A 93 -15.09 -5.60 -11.81
C LEU A 93 -15.12 -4.07 -12.05
N ASN A 94 -16.11 -3.41 -11.47
CA ASN A 94 -16.20 -1.96 -11.55
C ASN A 94 -15.06 -1.30 -10.75
N PRO A 95 -14.21 -0.45 -11.35
CA PRO A 95 -13.14 0.26 -10.63
C PRO A 95 -13.60 1.05 -9.40
N CYS A 96 -14.86 1.51 -9.39
CA CYS A 96 -15.46 2.16 -8.22
C CYS A 96 -15.55 1.26 -6.97
N GLY A 97 -15.42 -0.06 -7.12
CA GLY A 97 -15.30 -1.01 -6.01
C GLY A 97 -13.95 -0.94 -5.31
N ILE A 98 -12.96 -0.28 -5.88
CA ILE A 98 -11.70 0.05 -5.19
C ILE A 98 -11.91 1.35 -4.42
N ILE A 99 -11.89 1.28 -3.10
CA ILE A 99 -12.10 2.42 -2.21
C ILE A 99 -10.75 2.85 -1.63
N GLY A 100 -10.19 3.92 -2.18
CA GLY A 100 -8.96 4.53 -1.70
C GLY A 100 -9.22 5.53 -0.59
N LEU A 101 -8.64 5.31 0.58
CA LEU A 101 -8.76 6.19 1.74
C LEU A 101 -7.50 7.06 1.88
N SER A 102 -7.67 8.37 1.81
CA SER A 102 -6.66 9.34 2.20
C SER A 102 -6.95 9.77 3.64
N MET A 103 -6.05 9.42 4.56
CA MET A 103 -6.21 9.64 6.00
C MET A 103 -5.08 10.53 6.55
N PRO A 104 -5.13 11.85 6.27
CA PRO A 104 -4.09 12.76 6.73
C PRO A 104 -4.04 12.81 8.26
N GLY A 105 -2.83 12.71 8.79
CA GLY A 105 -2.49 12.91 10.19
C GLY A 105 -1.60 14.15 10.38
N PHE A 106 -0.88 14.22 11.51
CA PHE A 106 -0.07 15.37 11.87
C PHE A 106 1.17 15.54 10.98
N GLY A 107 1.78 14.46 10.49
CA GLY A 107 2.96 14.46 9.63
C GLY A 107 2.69 14.48 8.12
N THR A 108 1.42 14.54 7.69
CA THR A 108 1.08 14.43 6.26
C THR A 108 1.40 15.72 5.50
N THR A 109 2.24 15.63 4.46
CA THR A 109 2.56 16.78 3.60
C THR A 109 1.53 16.97 2.49
N GLY A 110 1.34 18.22 2.04
CA GLY A 110 0.42 18.52 0.94
C GLY A 110 0.81 17.83 -0.38
N ARG A 111 2.10 17.63 -0.62
CA ARG A 111 2.62 17.01 -1.85
C ARG A 111 2.23 15.53 -1.97
N THR A 112 2.45 14.75 -0.91
CA THR A 112 2.10 13.32 -0.90
C THR A 112 0.60 13.11 -1.04
N ARG A 113 -0.20 13.96 -0.38
CA ARG A 113 -1.65 13.95 -0.50
C ARG A 113 -2.12 14.20 -1.94
N ASN A 114 -1.57 15.24 -2.61
CA ASN A 114 -1.93 15.55 -3.99
C ASN A 114 -1.56 14.43 -4.96
N ASN A 115 -0.39 13.81 -4.79
CA ASN A 115 0.02 12.68 -5.62
C ASN A 115 -0.93 11.48 -5.48
N ALA A 116 -1.31 11.14 -4.26
CA ALA A 116 -2.28 10.07 -4.00
C ALA A 116 -3.63 10.34 -4.67
N GLU A 117 -4.12 11.57 -4.53
CA GLU A 117 -5.40 11.98 -5.11
C GLU A 117 -5.39 11.97 -6.63
N CYS A 118 -4.33 12.49 -7.26
CA CYS A 118 -4.17 12.46 -8.72
C CYS A 118 -4.14 11.03 -9.25
N LEU A 119 -3.41 10.13 -8.59
CA LEU A 119 -3.34 8.73 -8.97
C LEU A 119 -4.71 8.05 -8.86
N MET A 120 -5.38 8.20 -7.73
CA MET A 120 -6.70 7.61 -7.51
C MET A 120 -7.73 8.10 -8.54
N LYS A 121 -7.71 9.40 -8.88
CA LYS A 121 -8.55 9.97 -9.93
C LYS A 121 -8.23 9.36 -11.30
N ALA A 122 -6.96 9.26 -11.66
CA ALA A 122 -6.52 8.69 -12.93
C ALA A 122 -6.94 7.22 -13.10
N LEU A 123 -7.01 6.46 -12.00
CA LEU A 123 -7.43 5.07 -12.01
C LEU A 123 -8.95 4.87 -11.94
N GLY A 124 -9.73 5.94 -11.75
CA GLY A 124 -11.19 5.89 -11.68
C GLY A 124 -11.73 5.17 -10.44
N VAL A 125 -10.97 5.17 -9.33
CA VAL A 125 -11.36 4.53 -8.08
C VAL A 125 -12.19 5.47 -7.21
N THR A 126 -12.95 4.90 -6.27
CA THR A 126 -13.69 5.69 -5.26
C THR A 126 -12.72 6.29 -4.25
N ILE A 127 -12.79 7.62 -4.05
CA ILE A 127 -11.91 8.34 -3.15
C ILE A 127 -12.69 8.80 -1.92
N ARG A 128 -12.16 8.53 -0.72
CA ARG A 128 -12.65 9.09 0.53
C ARG A 128 -11.52 9.79 1.29
N HIS A 129 -11.83 10.94 1.87
CA HIS A 129 -10.90 11.70 2.72
C HIS A 129 -11.42 11.68 4.15
N ILE A 130 -10.60 11.18 5.08
CA ILE A 130 -10.92 11.10 6.50
C ILE A 130 -9.75 11.68 7.28
N ASP A 131 -9.90 12.88 7.85
CA ASP A 131 -8.89 13.48 8.73
C ASP A 131 -8.93 12.81 10.10
N ILE A 132 -7.81 12.19 10.50
CA ILE A 132 -7.71 11.46 11.76
C ILE A 132 -7.26 12.30 12.94
N LYS A 133 -6.92 13.57 12.73
CA LYS A 133 -6.32 14.43 13.79
C LYS A 133 -7.24 14.59 14.99
N SER A 134 -8.54 14.87 14.74
CA SER A 134 -9.50 15.10 15.82
C SER A 134 -9.69 13.88 16.72
N VAL A 135 -9.74 12.70 16.13
CA VAL A 135 -9.88 11.43 16.87
C VAL A 135 -8.61 11.13 17.66
N CYS A 136 -7.44 11.30 17.04
CA CYS A 136 -6.16 11.12 17.74
C CYS A 136 -6.00 12.09 18.91
N LEU A 137 -6.39 13.35 18.76
CA LEU A 137 -6.37 14.34 19.85
C LEU A 137 -7.28 13.95 21.00
N GLN A 138 -8.47 13.44 20.70
CA GLN A 138 -9.37 12.94 21.72
C GLN A 138 -8.78 11.72 22.43
N HIS A 139 -8.21 10.78 21.67
CA HIS A 139 -7.54 9.61 22.22
C HIS A 139 -6.38 9.98 23.16
N PHE A 140 -5.51 10.92 22.76
CA PHE A 140 -4.42 11.40 23.60
C PHE A 140 -4.93 11.99 24.93
N LYS A 141 -6.00 12.79 24.86
CA LYS A 141 -6.64 13.33 26.04
C LYS A 141 -7.18 12.23 26.98
N ASP A 142 -7.83 11.20 26.42
CA ASP A 142 -8.45 10.13 27.20
C ASP A 142 -7.41 9.27 27.92
N ILE A 143 -6.23 9.05 27.29
CA ILE A 143 -5.12 8.30 27.94
C ILE A 143 -4.16 9.18 28.74
N GLY A 144 -4.38 10.52 28.80
CA GLY A 144 -3.51 11.45 29.51
C GLY A 144 -2.16 11.70 28.84
N HIS A 145 -2.05 11.49 27.53
CA HIS A 145 -0.82 11.73 26.77
C HIS A 145 -0.73 13.20 26.34
N PRO A 146 0.42 13.90 26.58
CA PRO A 146 0.62 15.26 26.13
C PRO A 146 0.59 15.39 24.60
N GLN A 147 -0.13 16.39 24.07
CA GLN A 147 -0.30 16.54 22.62
C GLN A 147 0.97 16.99 21.89
N GLU A 148 1.89 17.62 22.59
CA GLU A 148 3.16 18.13 22.08
C GLU A 148 4.30 17.10 22.17
N GLU A 149 4.04 15.90 22.70
CA GLU A 149 5.03 14.83 22.81
C GLU A 149 4.95 13.89 21.60
N TYR A 150 5.96 13.98 20.72
CA TYR A 150 6.05 13.20 19.48
C TYR A 150 6.86 11.93 19.70
N ASP A 151 6.31 11.02 20.48
CA ASP A 151 6.91 9.76 20.86
C ASP A 151 6.25 8.56 20.11
N ILE A 152 6.59 7.34 20.53
CA ILE A 152 6.05 6.11 19.99
C ILE A 152 4.53 5.99 20.20
N VAL A 153 3.97 6.59 21.27
CA VAL A 153 2.52 6.60 21.54
C VAL A 153 1.83 7.45 20.49
N PHE A 154 2.39 8.64 20.22
CA PHE A 154 1.88 9.57 19.20
C PHE A 154 1.83 8.94 17.81
N GLU A 155 2.90 8.25 17.39
CA GLU A 155 2.96 7.59 16.08
C GLU A 155 2.02 6.38 16.00
N ASN A 156 2.06 5.51 16.99
CA ASN A 156 1.27 4.29 17.00
C ASN A 156 -0.24 4.54 17.12
N ALA A 157 -0.67 5.59 17.83
CA ALA A 157 -2.08 5.97 17.90
C ALA A 157 -2.61 6.32 16.52
N GLN A 158 -1.88 7.10 15.74
CA GLN A 158 -2.25 7.44 14.36
C GLN A 158 -2.28 6.21 13.44
N ALA A 159 -1.32 5.29 13.59
CA ALA A 159 -1.27 4.05 12.80
C ALA A 159 -2.48 3.15 13.09
N ARG A 160 -2.82 2.97 14.37
CA ARG A 160 -3.99 2.16 14.78
C ARG A 160 -5.30 2.78 14.33
N GLU A 161 -5.45 4.10 14.44
CA GLU A 161 -6.64 4.80 13.97
C GLU A 161 -6.88 4.58 12.47
N ARG A 162 -5.83 4.66 11.65
CA ARG A 162 -5.94 4.36 10.21
C ARG A 162 -6.38 2.92 9.97
N THR A 163 -5.83 1.97 10.72
CA THR A 163 -6.20 0.56 10.58
C THR A 163 -7.66 0.32 10.97
N GLN A 164 -8.13 0.93 12.06
CA GLN A 164 -9.51 0.83 12.49
C GLN A 164 -10.46 1.36 11.41
N ILE A 165 -10.21 2.55 10.88
CA ILE A 165 -11.03 3.14 9.81
C ILE A 165 -11.07 2.24 8.56
N LEU A 166 -9.92 1.66 8.15
CA LEU A 166 -9.88 0.74 7.02
C LEU A 166 -10.77 -0.49 7.23
N MET A 167 -10.71 -1.08 8.42
CA MET A 167 -11.51 -2.25 8.78
C MET A 167 -13.01 -1.91 8.81
N ASP A 168 -13.38 -0.78 9.41
CA ASP A 168 -14.78 -0.35 9.52
C ASP A 168 -15.37 -0.03 8.14
N VAL A 169 -14.63 0.66 7.27
CA VAL A 169 -15.07 0.92 5.89
C VAL A 169 -15.21 -0.38 5.10
N ALA A 170 -14.30 -1.33 5.28
CA ALA A 170 -14.41 -2.63 4.63
C ALA A 170 -15.66 -3.39 5.10
N ASN A 171 -15.97 -3.37 6.40
CA ASN A 171 -17.20 -3.96 6.92
C ASN A 171 -18.45 -3.27 6.35
N GLN A 172 -18.47 -1.93 6.26
CA GLN A 172 -19.58 -1.17 5.69
C GLN A 172 -19.87 -1.51 4.22
N THR A 173 -18.81 -1.84 3.46
CA THR A 173 -18.90 -2.07 2.01
C THR A 173 -18.87 -3.55 1.64
N ASN A 174 -18.85 -4.45 2.61
CA ASN A 174 -18.62 -5.89 2.41
C ASN A 174 -17.37 -6.14 1.56
N GLY A 175 -16.30 -5.39 1.84
CA GLY A 175 -15.06 -5.39 1.09
C GLY A 175 -13.90 -6.01 1.88
N MET A 176 -12.77 -6.16 1.20
CA MET A 176 -11.52 -6.67 1.76
C MET A 176 -10.53 -5.53 1.98
N VAL A 177 -9.91 -5.45 3.15
CA VAL A 177 -8.80 -4.52 3.39
C VAL A 177 -7.55 -5.03 2.68
N ILE A 178 -6.91 -4.14 1.93
CA ILE A 178 -5.63 -4.42 1.28
C ILE A 178 -4.51 -3.79 2.12
N GLY A 179 -3.63 -4.65 2.65
CA GLY A 179 -2.44 -4.23 3.35
C GLY A 179 -1.37 -3.71 2.39
N THR A 180 -0.62 -2.72 2.83
CA THR A 180 0.50 -2.11 2.10
C THR A 180 1.84 -2.37 2.78
N GLY A 181 1.84 -3.18 3.86
CA GLY A 181 3.03 -3.55 4.60
C GLY A 181 3.96 -4.47 3.81
N ASP A 182 5.24 -4.36 4.07
CA ASP A 182 6.29 -5.16 3.45
C ASP A 182 6.86 -6.24 4.40
N MET A 183 7.83 -7.00 3.88
CA MET A 183 8.48 -8.07 4.66
C MET A 183 9.34 -7.54 5.80
N SER A 184 9.92 -6.34 5.64
CA SER A 184 10.74 -5.72 6.69
C SER A 184 9.85 -5.30 7.86
N GLU A 185 8.70 -4.69 7.59
CA GLU A 185 7.71 -4.34 8.62
C GLU A 185 7.21 -5.59 9.37
N LEU A 186 6.96 -6.69 8.64
CA LEU A 186 6.56 -7.95 9.26
C LEU A 186 7.65 -8.61 10.10
N ALA A 187 8.92 -8.40 9.75
CA ALA A 187 10.06 -8.99 10.44
C ALA A 187 10.51 -8.19 11.67
N LEU A 188 10.37 -6.87 11.61
CA LEU A 188 10.88 -5.95 12.63
C LEU A 188 9.79 -5.49 13.62
N GLY A 189 8.53 -5.61 13.27
CA GLY A 189 7.37 -5.26 14.08
C GLY A 189 6.90 -3.84 13.89
#